data_a0974fe43a02c3984840aaa2a2c0e89a
#
_entry.id   a0974fe43a02c3984840aaa2a2c0e89a
#
_cell.length_a   1.000
_cell.length_b   1.000
_cell.length_c   1.000
_cell.angle_alpha   90.00
_cell.angle_beta   90.00
_cell.angle_gamma   90.00
#
_symmetry.space_group_name_H-M   'P 1'
#
loop_
_entity.id
_entity.type
_entity.pdbx_description
1 polymer ?
#
loop_
_entity_poly.entity_id
_entity_poly.type
_entity_poly.pdbx_seq_one_letter_code
_entity_poly.pdbx_strand_id
1 'polypeptide(L)'
;SFAGSPFIYKDLVILSVGRQAIALSLKNGATRWMPSKETAGYSTMVPFKDDEHLYFSAKSLMGISLKDGTAKWSYPWKSSRDVNAADPIALGKKQLLVSSSIGTSLLDLSSGKPVEKWKQRNLRWYFNPGVVIGDYVYSIHGTTHRPTELVCTELKTGKTIWSEEGYGSGGLIAAGKEVIVFDKGTLTIFEASPDKFKLRLRQKVMNGKCWTSPVLANGRIYCRNATGTLTC
;
A
#
# COMPACT_ATOMS: atom_id res chain seq x y z
N SER A 1 -1.85 18.43 -0.40
CA SER A 1 -1.03 17.72 -1.39
C SER A 1 -1.76 16.47 -1.84
N PHE A 2 -1.67 16.15 -3.13
CA PHE A 2 -2.28 14.95 -3.71
C PHE A 2 -1.13 14.05 -4.15
N ALA A 3 -1.08 12.81 -3.63
CA ALA A 3 0.05 11.91 -3.86
C ALA A 3 -0.35 10.57 -4.49
N GLY A 4 -1.64 10.24 -4.52
CA GLY A 4 -2.13 9.04 -5.18
C GLY A 4 -1.97 9.12 -6.71
N SER A 5 -1.65 7.99 -7.34
CA SER A 5 -1.54 7.91 -8.80
C SER A 5 -2.91 8.01 -9.48
N PRO A 6 -2.99 8.62 -10.67
CA PRO A 6 -4.18 8.54 -11.51
C PRO A 6 -4.50 7.09 -11.86
N PHE A 7 -5.77 6.75 -11.92
CA PHE A 7 -6.25 5.44 -12.30
C PHE A 7 -7.19 5.54 -13.51
N ILE A 8 -6.99 4.71 -14.51
CA ILE A 8 -7.84 4.67 -15.71
C ILE A 8 -8.85 3.53 -15.56
N TYR A 9 -10.13 3.87 -15.70
CA TYR A 9 -11.24 2.92 -15.74
C TYR A 9 -12.17 3.24 -16.90
N LYS A 10 -12.17 2.38 -17.92
CA LYS A 10 -12.93 2.59 -19.17
C LYS A 10 -12.60 3.96 -19.80
N ASP A 11 -13.60 4.83 -19.93
CA ASP A 11 -13.48 6.19 -20.48
C ASP A 11 -13.23 7.28 -19.41
N LEU A 12 -12.83 6.87 -18.20
CA LEU A 12 -12.62 7.77 -17.07
C LEU A 12 -11.16 7.76 -16.61
N VAL A 13 -10.67 8.93 -16.21
CA VAL A 13 -9.49 9.07 -15.34
C VAL A 13 -9.98 9.41 -13.93
N ILE A 14 -9.52 8.65 -12.94
CA ILE A 14 -9.92 8.81 -11.54
C ILE A 14 -8.73 9.31 -10.75
N LEU A 15 -8.96 10.34 -9.97
CA LEU A 15 -7.95 11.03 -9.16
C LEU A 15 -8.34 10.95 -7.68
N SER A 16 -7.37 10.67 -6.82
CA SER A 16 -7.55 10.68 -5.37
C SER A 16 -7.57 12.11 -4.85
N VAL A 17 -8.75 12.74 -4.83
CA VAL A 17 -8.95 14.08 -4.31
C VAL A 17 -10.23 14.12 -3.45
N GLY A 18 -10.20 14.82 -2.32
CA GLY A 18 -11.32 14.81 -1.38
C GLY A 18 -11.51 13.45 -0.71
N ARG A 19 -12.74 13.11 -0.30
CA ARG A 19 -13.03 11.85 0.38
C ARG A 19 -13.36 10.70 -0.55
N GLN A 20 -14.00 10.97 -1.67
CA GLN A 20 -14.55 9.93 -2.55
C GLN A 20 -13.82 9.79 -3.88
N ALA A 21 -12.76 10.55 -4.12
CA ALA A 21 -12.10 10.69 -5.41
C ALA A 21 -12.97 11.37 -6.49
N ILE A 22 -12.37 11.85 -7.55
CA ILE A 22 -13.05 12.50 -8.69
C ILE A 22 -12.83 11.69 -9.96
N ALA A 23 -13.85 11.54 -10.78
CA ALA A 23 -13.72 10.99 -12.12
C ALA A 23 -13.95 12.06 -13.20
N LEU A 24 -13.03 12.08 -14.14
CA LEU A 24 -13.07 12.94 -15.33
C LEU A 24 -13.18 12.08 -16.58
N SER A 25 -13.87 12.58 -17.58
CA SER A 25 -13.90 11.95 -18.90
C SER A 25 -12.53 12.01 -19.56
N LEU A 26 -12.01 10.87 -20.05
CA LEU A 26 -10.76 10.83 -20.85
C LEU A 26 -10.88 11.63 -22.16
N LYS A 27 -12.09 11.73 -22.71
CA LYS A 27 -12.30 12.42 -23.99
C LYS A 27 -12.10 13.93 -23.91
N ASN A 28 -12.57 14.57 -22.84
CA ASN A 28 -12.64 16.03 -22.77
C ASN A 28 -12.40 16.64 -21.39
N GLY A 29 -12.01 15.83 -20.40
CA GLY A 29 -11.77 16.29 -19.03
C GLY A 29 -13.03 16.69 -18.25
N ALA A 30 -14.23 16.51 -18.80
CA ALA A 30 -15.48 16.84 -18.12
C ALA A 30 -15.66 15.98 -16.86
N THR A 31 -16.07 16.61 -15.77
CA THR A 31 -16.35 15.91 -14.52
C THR A 31 -17.58 14.99 -14.68
N ARG A 32 -17.41 13.72 -14.35
CA ARG A 32 -18.47 12.71 -14.31
C ARG A 32 -19.08 12.59 -12.93
N TRP A 33 -18.25 12.54 -11.91
CA TRP A 33 -18.66 12.62 -10.52
C TRP A 33 -17.54 13.28 -9.68
N MET A 34 -17.91 13.93 -8.59
CA MET A 34 -17.01 14.73 -7.75
C MET A 34 -16.98 14.21 -6.32
N PRO A 35 -15.86 14.38 -5.63
CA PRO A 35 -15.74 14.03 -4.22
C PRO A 35 -16.53 15.00 -3.35
N SER A 36 -16.81 14.55 -2.12
CA SER A 36 -17.18 15.45 -1.04
C SER A 36 -16.01 16.41 -0.72
N LYS A 37 -16.29 17.50 0.02
CA LYS A 37 -15.27 18.48 0.44
C LYS A 37 -14.32 17.97 1.53
N GLU A 38 -14.26 16.65 1.77
CA GLU A 38 -13.40 16.08 2.81
C GLU A 38 -11.95 15.85 2.32
N THR A 39 -11.02 15.71 3.27
CA THR A 39 -9.59 15.59 2.98
C THR A 39 -9.24 14.23 2.34
N ALA A 40 -8.54 14.26 1.22
CA ALA A 40 -7.97 13.06 0.61
C ALA A 40 -6.88 12.44 1.48
N GLY A 41 -6.71 11.11 1.39
CA GLY A 41 -5.49 10.42 1.81
C GLY A 41 -4.38 10.58 0.76
N TYR A 42 -3.30 9.89 0.97
CA TYR A 42 -2.14 9.87 0.06
C TYR A 42 -2.06 8.57 -0.76
N SER A 43 -2.92 7.59 -0.47
CA SER A 43 -2.93 6.30 -1.16
C SER A 43 -3.53 6.39 -2.56
N THR A 44 -3.15 5.44 -3.41
CA THR A 44 -3.76 5.20 -4.71
C THR A 44 -5.05 4.39 -4.54
N MET A 45 -5.99 4.50 -5.47
CA MET A 45 -7.13 3.58 -5.53
C MET A 45 -6.68 2.19 -5.95
N VAL A 46 -7.13 1.18 -5.21
CA VAL A 46 -6.77 -0.24 -5.44
C VAL A 46 -7.96 -1.03 -5.95
N PRO A 47 -7.81 -1.80 -7.05
CA PRO A 47 -8.85 -2.72 -7.51
C PRO A 47 -9.28 -3.71 -6.41
N PHE A 48 -10.59 -3.97 -6.28
CA PHE A 48 -11.10 -4.90 -5.28
C PHE A 48 -12.13 -5.89 -5.83
N LYS A 49 -13.23 -5.38 -6.37
CA LYS A 49 -14.27 -6.17 -7.02
C LYS A 49 -14.64 -5.46 -8.32
N ASP A 50 -15.09 -6.14 -9.31
CA ASP A 50 -15.50 -5.65 -10.64
C ASP A 50 -15.39 -4.10 -10.85
N ASP A 51 -16.41 -3.33 -10.43
CA ASP A 51 -16.44 -1.87 -10.48
C ASP A 51 -16.29 -1.20 -9.10
N GLU A 52 -15.87 -1.94 -8.08
CA GLU A 52 -15.60 -1.45 -6.73
C GLU A 52 -14.09 -1.40 -6.46
N HIS A 53 -13.60 -0.23 -6.08
CA HIS A 53 -12.20 -0.02 -5.70
C HIS A 53 -12.07 0.44 -4.26
N LEU A 54 -10.96 0.08 -3.63
CA LEU A 54 -10.60 0.54 -2.30
C LEU A 54 -10.05 1.97 -2.39
N TYR A 55 -10.57 2.86 -1.58
CA TYR A 55 -10.10 4.22 -1.44
C TYR A 55 -9.79 4.53 0.02
N PHE A 56 -8.54 4.84 0.28
CA PHE A 56 -8.06 5.16 1.63
C PHE A 56 -7.91 6.66 1.79
N SER A 57 -8.96 7.31 2.31
CA SER A 57 -8.96 8.74 2.61
C SER A 57 -8.20 9.06 3.89
N ALA A 58 -8.10 10.34 4.23
CA ALA A 58 -7.49 10.80 5.48
C ALA A 58 -8.15 10.21 6.75
N LYS A 59 -9.44 9.88 6.70
CA LYS A 59 -10.22 9.47 7.89
C LYS A 59 -10.93 8.14 7.78
N SER A 60 -10.93 7.50 6.61
CA SER A 60 -11.64 6.23 6.41
C SER A 60 -11.09 5.45 5.23
N LEU A 61 -11.28 4.14 5.28
CA LEU A 61 -11.17 3.24 4.14
C LEU A 61 -12.57 2.98 3.59
N MET A 62 -12.74 3.03 2.27
CA MET A 62 -14.03 2.88 1.62
C MET A 62 -13.94 1.97 0.40
N GLY A 63 -15.04 1.25 0.11
CA GLY A 63 -15.29 0.67 -1.20
C GLY A 63 -16.08 1.67 -2.04
N ILE A 64 -15.50 2.13 -3.14
CA ILE A 64 -16.07 3.14 -4.03
C ILE A 64 -16.54 2.49 -5.33
N SER A 65 -17.78 2.76 -5.73
CA SER A 65 -18.26 2.44 -7.06
C SER A 65 -17.60 3.34 -8.10
N LEU A 66 -16.95 2.75 -9.10
CA LEU A 66 -16.32 3.52 -10.17
C LEU A 66 -17.34 4.10 -11.19
N LYS A 67 -18.59 3.64 -11.15
CA LYS A 67 -19.65 4.13 -12.06
C LYS A 67 -20.08 5.55 -11.70
N ASP A 68 -20.24 5.80 -10.40
CA ASP A 68 -20.90 7.01 -9.88
C ASP A 68 -20.19 7.65 -8.67
N GLY A 69 -19.07 7.07 -8.22
CA GLY A 69 -18.31 7.58 -7.07
C GLY A 69 -18.95 7.31 -5.71
N THR A 70 -20.06 6.56 -5.64
CA THR A 70 -20.73 6.28 -4.36
C THR A 70 -19.93 5.33 -3.49
N ALA A 71 -19.88 5.60 -2.19
CA ALA A 71 -19.31 4.71 -1.20
C ALA A 71 -20.31 3.59 -0.88
N LYS A 72 -19.96 2.35 -1.23
CA LYS A 72 -20.76 1.14 -0.91
C LYS A 72 -20.67 0.78 0.56
N TRP A 73 -19.50 1.02 1.17
CA TRP A 73 -19.23 0.87 2.60
C TRP A 73 -18.09 1.81 3.01
N SER A 74 -18.00 2.06 4.31
CA SER A 74 -16.95 2.85 4.92
C SER A 74 -16.52 2.24 6.23
N TYR A 75 -15.21 2.22 6.49
CA TYR A 75 -14.58 1.80 7.73
C TYR A 75 -13.78 2.95 8.32
N PRO A 76 -14.13 3.47 9.50
CA PRO A 76 -13.42 4.60 10.12
C PRO A 76 -11.95 4.25 10.39
N TRP A 77 -11.05 5.10 9.93
CA TRP A 77 -9.61 4.93 10.14
C TRP A 77 -8.93 6.29 10.26
N LYS A 78 -8.78 6.75 11.48
CA LYS A 78 -8.19 8.05 11.76
C LYS A 78 -6.76 7.89 12.27
N SER A 79 -5.78 8.18 11.43
CA SER A 79 -4.37 8.24 11.81
C SER A 79 -3.98 9.60 12.37
N SER A 80 -2.83 9.67 13.04
CA SER A 80 -2.26 10.96 13.45
C SER A 80 -1.91 11.79 12.21
N ARG A 81 -2.24 13.09 12.23
CA ARG A 81 -2.01 14.03 11.14
C ARG A 81 -2.75 13.70 9.83
N ASP A 82 -3.77 12.83 9.88
CA ASP A 82 -4.56 12.42 8.72
C ASP A 82 -3.71 11.83 7.55
N VAL A 83 -2.55 11.24 7.87
CA VAL A 83 -1.65 10.63 6.88
C VAL A 83 -1.97 9.14 6.77
N ASN A 84 -2.68 8.78 5.71
CA ASN A 84 -2.94 7.41 5.27
C ASN A 84 -2.33 7.26 3.88
N ALA A 85 -1.13 6.69 3.78
CA ALA A 85 -0.31 6.67 2.57
C ALA A 85 -0.08 5.28 1.99
N ALA A 86 0.09 4.27 2.83
CA ALA A 86 0.22 2.90 2.34
C ALA A 86 -1.09 2.44 1.70
N ASP A 87 -1.01 1.95 0.47
CA ASP A 87 -2.18 1.41 -0.22
C ASP A 87 -2.74 0.19 0.53
N PRO A 88 -4.07 0.02 0.63
CA PRO A 88 -4.65 -1.20 1.18
C PRO A 88 -4.34 -2.40 0.28
N ILE A 89 -4.21 -3.58 0.86
CA ILE A 89 -3.95 -4.81 0.10
C ILE A 89 -5.23 -5.63 0.04
N ALA A 90 -5.77 -5.82 -1.17
CA ALA A 90 -6.89 -6.72 -1.39
C ALA A 90 -6.44 -8.19 -1.31
N LEU A 91 -7.12 -8.99 -0.50
CA LEU A 91 -6.94 -10.43 -0.34
C LEU A 91 -8.14 -11.15 -0.98
N GLY A 92 -8.09 -11.26 -2.30
CA GLY A 92 -9.25 -11.69 -3.09
C GLY A 92 -10.42 -10.71 -2.99
N LYS A 93 -11.65 -11.23 -3.07
CA LYS A 93 -12.88 -10.39 -3.11
C LYS A 93 -13.54 -10.18 -1.73
N LYS A 94 -13.00 -10.75 -0.66
CA LYS A 94 -13.67 -10.78 0.65
C LYS A 94 -12.87 -10.18 1.79
N GLN A 95 -11.55 -10.13 1.68
CA GLN A 95 -10.69 -9.64 2.76
C GLN A 95 -9.71 -8.59 2.24
N LEU A 96 -9.22 -7.78 3.14
CA LEU A 96 -8.19 -6.80 2.87
C LEU A 96 -7.37 -6.46 4.11
N LEU A 97 -6.13 -6.05 3.90
CA LEU A 97 -5.29 -5.44 4.90
C LEU A 97 -5.28 -3.92 4.72
N VAL A 98 -5.39 -3.20 5.81
CA VAL A 98 -5.22 -1.75 5.88
C VAL A 98 -4.22 -1.39 6.96
N SER A 99 -3.31 -0.46 6.68
CA SER A 99 -2.27 -0.05 7.61
C SER A 99 -1.96 1.43 7.55
N SER A 100 -1.52 1.97 8.65
CA SER A 100 -0.93 3.31 8.76
C SER A 100 -0.11 3.44 10.04
N SER A 101 0.18 4.67 10.45
CA SER A 101 0.88 4.97 11.71
C SER A 101 0.19 4.46 12.98
N ILE A 102 -1.08 4.07 12.93
CA ILE A 102 -1.86 3.58 14.08
C ILE A 102 -1.98 2.06 14.18
N GLY A 103 -1.37 1.34 13.24
CA GLY A 103 -1.39 -0.11 13.21
C GLY A 103 -1.87 -0.68 11.88
N THR A 104 -2.05 -2.00 11.86
CA THR A 104 -2.56 -2.77 10.72
C THR A 104 -3.77 -3.58 11.16
N SER A 105 -4.80 -3.64 10.33
CA SER A 105 -5.97 -4.50 10.54
C SER A 105 -6.24 -5.38 9.33
N LEU A 106 -6.69 -6.60 9.59
CA LEU A 106 -7.36 -7.46 8.61
C LEU A 106 -8.86 -7.23 8.72
N LEU A 107 -9.48 -6.84 7.61
CA LEU A 107 -10.93 -6.66 7.50
C LEU A 107 -11.54 -7.75 6.63
N ASP A 108 -12.70 -8.25 7.05
CA ASP A 108 -13.54 -9.20 6.31
C ASP A 108 -14.81 -8.50 5.81
N LEU A 109 -15.07 -8.62 4.52
CA LEU A 109 -16.22 -8.03 3.82
C LEU A 109 -17.23 -9.09 3.32
N SER A 110 -17.18 -10.31 3.84
CA SER A 110 -18.10 -11.39 3.45
C SER A 110 -19.56 -11.05 3.68
N SER A 111 -19.86 -10.24 4.70
CA SER A 111 -21.22 -9.74 5.02
C SER A 111 -21.63 -8.50 4.22
N GLY A 112 -20.78 -7.99 3.32
CA GLY A 112 -20.98 -6.74 2.60
C GLY A 112 -20.58 -5.49 3.38
N LYS A 113 -20.26 -5.62 4.67
CA LYS A 113 -19.71 -4.55 5.52
C LYS A 113 -18.37 -4.99 6.12
N PRO A 114 -17.40 -4.07 6.31
CA PRO A 114 -16.11 -4.42 6.91
C PRO A 114 -16.25 -4.82 8.37
N VAL A 115 -15.75 -6.01 8.70
CA VAL A 115 -15.64 -6.54 10.06
C VAL A 115 -14.17 -6.76 10.37
N GLU A 116 -13.66 -6.14 11.43
CA GLU A 116 -12.27 -6.32 11.86
C GLU A 116 -12.06 -7.72 12.42
N LYS A 117 -11.18 -8.50 11.80
CA LYS A 117 -10.79 -9.84 12.28
C LYS A 117 -9.70 -9.75 13.33
N TRP A 118 -8.71 -8.89 13.09
CA TRP A 118 -7.68 -8.54 14.06
C TRP A 118 -7.12 -7.14 13.77
N LYS A 119 -6.51 -6.55 14.80
CA LYS A 119 -5.75 -5.30 14.72
C LYS A 119 -4.46 -5.42 15.52
N GLN A 120 -3.34 -5.15 14.86
CA GLN A 120 -2.02 -5.08 15.46
C GLN A 120 -1.51 -3.64 15.49
N ARG A 121 -1.55 -3.02 16.66
CA ARG A 121 -1.14 -1.62 16.85
C ARG A 121 0.36 -1.40 16.65
N ASN A 122 1.15 -2.45 16.83
CA ASN A 122 2.60 -2.40 16.68
C ASN A 122 3.07 -2.70 15.27
N LEU A 123 2.24 -3.24 14.39
CA LEU A 123 2.53 -3.42 12.97
C LEU A 123 2.06 -2.18 12.21
N ARG A 124 3.00 -1.37 11.67
CA ARG A 124 2.69 -0.05 11.09
C ARG A 124 3.40 0.12 9.77
N TRP A 125 2.67 0.17 8.67
CA TRP A 125 3.20 0.55 7.36
C TRP A 125 2.92 2.04 7.15
N TYR A 126 3.98 2.82 7.01
CA TYR A 126 3.82 4.27 6.99
C TYR A 126 3.59 4.80 5.58
N PHE A 127 4.42 4.39 4.61
CA PHE A 127 4.36 4.88 3.24
C PHE A 127 4.03 3.82 2.21
N ASN A 128 4.63 2.63 2.33
CA ASN A 128 4.50 1.57 1.34
C ASN A 128 3.75 0.36 1.94
N PRO A 129 2.87 -0.27 1.16
CA PRO A 129 2.24 -1.51 1.58
C PRO A 129 3.26 -2.64 1.66
N GLY A 130 2.92 -3.69 2.39
CA GLY A 130 3.60 -4.96 2.32
C GLY A 130 3.29 -5.72 1.03
N VAL A 131 3.92 -6.87 0.86
CA VAL A 131 3.59 -7.86 -0.18
C VAL A 131 3.14 -9.15 0.46
N VAL A 132 2.14 -9.79 -0.14
CA VAL A 132 1.56 -11.04 0.34
C VAL A 132 2.05 -12.19 -0.51
N ILE A 133 2.63 -13.22 0.14
CA ILE A 133 3.07 -14.47 -0.50
C ILE A 133 2.59 -15.62 0.38
N GLY A 134 1.66 -16.44 -0.16
CA GLY A 134 1.00 -17.49 0.62
C GLY A 134 0.21 -16.90 1.80
N ASP A 135 0.42 -17.45 2.97
CA ASP A 135 -0.26 -17.06 4.21
C ASP A 135 0.46 -15.96 5.00
N TYR A 136 1.44 -15.28 4.39
CA TYR A 136 2.28 -14.32 5.06
C TYR A 136 2.33 -12.98 4.31
N VAL A 137 2.47 -11.90 5.08
CA VAL A 137 2.78 -10.56 4.55
C VAL A 137 4.18 -10.16 4.99
N TYR A 138 4.99 -9.72 4.03
CA TYR A 138 6.31 -9.15 4.23
C TYR A 138 6.21 -7.64 4.08
N SER A 139 6.69 -6.89 5.06
CA SER A 139 6.53 -5.44 5.08
C SER A 139 7.64 -4.74 5.85
N ILE A 140 7.88 -3.48 5.53
CA ILE A 140 8.71 -2.63 6.38
C ILE A 140 7.82 -2.00 7.44
N HIS A 141 8.06 -2.37 8.69
CA HIS A 141 7.37 -1.88 9.87
C HIS A 141 8.11 -0.69 10.48
N GLY A 142 7.36 0.29 10.98
CA GLY A 142 7.91 1.43 11.69
C GLY A 142 7.38 2.76 11.20
N THR A 143 7.98 3.85 11.66
CA THR A 143 7.64 5.21 11.26
C THR A 143 8.91 6.03 11.11
N THR A 144 8.81 7.24 10.56
CA THR A 144 9.96 8.16 10.43
C THR A 144 10.65 8.52 11.76
N HIS A 145 9.99 8.25 12.90
CA HIS A 145 10.47 8.62 14.24
C HIS A 145 10.71 7.41 15.15
N ARG A 146 10.65 6.19 14.61
CA ARG A 146 10.88 4.94 15.36
C ARG A 146 11.75 4.00 14.55
N PRO A 147 12.45 3.07 15.20
CA PRO A 147 13.18 2.01 14.51
C PRO A 147 12.28 1.33 13.48
N THR A 148 12.85 0.98 12.36
CA THR A 148 12.18 0.34 11.24
C THR A 148 12.81 -1.00 10.98
N GLU A 149 11.95 -1.98 10.75
CA GLU A 149 12.31 -3.38 10.59
C GLU A 149 11.59 -3.95 9.35
N LEU A 150 12.23 -4.89 8.67
CA LEU A 150 11.55 -5.77 7.75
C LEU A 150 10.94 -6.92 8.56
N VAL A 151 9.65 -7.17 8.38
CA VAL A 151 8.94 -8.20 9.16
C VAL A 151 8.20 -9.17 8.26
N CYS A 152 8.13 -10.43 8.71
CA CYS A 152 7.20 -11.44 8.23
C CYS A 152 6.06 -11.57 9.23
N THR A 153 4.83 -11.43 8.76
CA THR A 153 3.62 -11.49 9.59
C THR A 153 2.65 -12.53 9.05
N GLU A 154 2.11 -13.38 9.90
CA GLU A 154 1.08 -14.34 9.53
C GLU A 154 -0.25 -13.63 9.27
N LEU A 155 -0.86 -13.83 8.10
CA LEU A 155 -2.11 -13.18 7.70
C LEU A 155 -3.29 -13.54 8.61
N LYS A 156 -3.38 -14.79 9.03
CA LYS A 156 -4.51 -15.27 9.83
C LYS A 156 -4.62 -14.60 11.20
N THR A 157 -3.51 -14.33 11.85
CA THR A 157 -3.46 -13.85 13.24
C THR A 157 -2.90 -12.44 13.39
N GLY A 158 -2.19 -11.93 12.38
CA GLY A 158 -1.41 -10.70 12.47
C GLY A 158 -0.14 -10.82 13.33
N LYS A 159 0.24 -12.04 13.72
CA LYS A 159 1.44 -12.28 14.53
C LYS A 159 2.71 -12.10 13.69
N THR A 160 3.64 -11.29 14.18
CA THR A 160 4.99 -11.23 13.61
C THR A 160 5.73 -12.54 13.91
N ILE A 161 6.25 -13.17 12.85
CA ILE A 161 6.97 -14.45 12.91
C ILE A 161 8.47 -14.19 13.10
N TRP A 162 9.03 -13.28 12.32
CA TRP A 162 10.40 -12.81 12.46
C TRP A 162 10.52 -11.34 12.03
N SER A 163 11.59 -10.69 12.48
CA SER A 163 11.98 -9.33 12.08
C SER A 163 13.47 -9.21 11.82
N GLU A 164 13.83 -8.27 10.90
CA GLU A 164 15.20 -7.91 10.54
C GLU A 164 15.38 -6.40 10.66
N GLU A 165 16.33 -5.96 11.44
CA GLU A 165 16.63 -4.55 11.68
C GLU A 165 17.38 -3.88 10.50
N GLY A 166 17.48 -2.55 10.56
CA GLY A 166 18.32 -1.75 9.67
C GLY A 166 17.63 -1.23 8.41
N TYR A 167 16.37 -1.55 8.22
CA TYR A 167 15.56 -1.00 7.13
C TYR A 167 15.04 0.40 7.49
N GLY A 168 14.55 1.14 6.51
CA GLY A 168 14.04 2.50 6.63
C GLY A 168 12.63 2.67 6.06
N SER A 169 12.42 3.71 5.28
CA SER A 169 11.11 4.01 4.65
C SER A 169 11.07 3.62 3.18
N GLY A 170 11.84 2.63 2.78
CA GLY A 170 11.86 2.09 1.44
C GLY A 170 10.61 1.30 1.09
N GLY A 171 10.53 0.84 -0.14
CA GLY A 171 9.43 0.02 -0.64
C GLY A 171 9.88 -1.38 -1.05
N LEU A 172 8.91 -2.25 -1.25
CA LEU A 172 9.16 -3.63 -1.65
C LEU A 172 8.13 -4.12 -2.68
N ILE A 173 8.54 -5.12 -3.46
CA ILE A 173 7.69 -5.83 -4.41
C ILE A 173 7.92 -7.33 -4.29
N ALA A 174 6.98 -8.14 -4.79
CA ALA A 174 7.12 -9.59 -4.89
C ALA A 174 7.39 -10.02 -6.33
N ALA A 175 8.25 -11.01 -6.50
CA ALA A 175 8.55 -11.68 -7.77
C ALA A 175 8.58 -13.20 -7.56
N GLY A 176 7.43 -13.86 -7.75
CA GLY A 176 7.27 -15.26 -7.40
C GLY A 176 7.45 -15.50 -5.90
N LYS A 177 8.48 -16.26 -5.52
CA LYS A 177 8.83 -16.51 -4.11
C LYS A 177 9.90 -15.54 -3.57
N GLU A 178 10.34 -14.59 -4.35
CA GLU A 178 11.33 -13.60 -3.94
C GLU A 178 10.65 -12.28 -3.54
N VAL A 179 11.18 -11.65 -2.51
CA VAL A 179 10.84 -10.28 -2.12
C VAL A 179 12.03 -9.38 -2.44
N ILE A 180 11.76 -8.31 -3.18
CA ILE A 180 12.74 -7.32 -3.59
C ILE A 180 12.47 -6.05 -2.81
N VAL A 181 13.39 -5.66 -1.94
CA VAL A 181 13.33 -4.45 -1.11
C VAL A 181 14.31 -3.43 -1.65
N PHE A 182 13.87 -2.19 -1.79
CA PHE A 182 14.76 -1.08 -2.08
C PHE A 182 14.64 -0.02 -0.99
N ASP A 183 15.70 0.16 -0.21
CA ASP A 183 15.73 1.06 0.94
C ASP A 183 17.09 1.72 1.12
N LYS A 184 17.11 3.02 1.42
CA LYS A 184 18.33 3.81 1.63
C LYS A 184 19.38 3.63 0.51
N GLY A 185 18.93 3.37 -0.72
CA GLY A 185 19.78 3.11 -1.89
C GLY A 185 20.40 1.71 -1.93
N THR A 186 19.95 0.80 -1.09
CA THR A 186 20.36 -0.60 -1.06
C THR A 186 19.24 -1.48 -1.61
N LEU A 187 19.56 -2.31 -2.56
CA LEU A 187 18.71 -3.37 -3.07
C LEU A 187 18.95 -4.63 -2.24
N THR A 188 17.89 -5.23 -1.71
CA THR A 188 17.93 -6.50 -0.98
C THR A 188 16.94 -7.45 -1.64
N ILE A 189 17.37 -8.68 -1.94
CA ILE A 189 16.53 -9.75 -2.43
C ILE A 189 16.60 -10.90 -1.43
N PHE A 190 15.46 -11.43 -1.02
CA PHE A 190 15.38 -12.56 -0.11
C PHE A 190 14.24 -13.52 -0.51
N GLU A 191 14.38 -14.78 -0.19
CA GLU A 191 13.34 -15.78 -0.37
C GLU A 191 12.24 -15.59 0.68
N ALA A 192 11.00 -15.52 0.25
CA ALA A 192 9.83 -15.50 1.13
C ALA A 192 9.71 -16.81 1.89
N SER A 193 9.99 -16.80 3.17
CA SER A 193 9.91 -17.95 4.07
C SER A 193 9.43 -17.52 5.44
N PRO A 194 8.49 -18.25 6.06
CA PRO A 194 8.10 -17.98 7.45
C PRO A 194 9.15 -18.45 8.45
N ASP A 195 10.00 -19.40 8.11
CA ASP A 195 10.94 -20.01 9.06
C ASP A 195 12.00 -19.01 9.54
N LYS A 196 12.56 -18.24 8.59
CA LYS A 196 13.59 -17.23 8.85
C LYS A 196 13.82 -16.35 7.62
N PHE A 197 14.50 -15.24 7.83
CA PHE A 197 15.02 -14.39 6.76
C PHE A 197 16.11 -15.15 5.95
N LYS A 198 15.90 -15.31 4.64
CA LYS A 198 16.80 -16.04 3.74
C LYS A 198 17.37 -15.11 2.67
N LEU A 199 18.39 -14.36 3.02
CA LEU A 199 19.06 -13.40 2.13
C LEU A 199 19.60 -14.08 0.88
N ARG A 200 19.34 -13.50 -0.31
CA ARG A 200 19.91 -13.87 -1.61
C ARG A 200 20.93 -12.84 -2.09
N LEU A 201 20.56 -11.56 -2.01
CA LEU A 201 21.41 -10.46 -2.45
C LEU A 201 21.20 -9.25 -1.55
N ARG A 202 22.28 -8.54 -1.22
CA ARG A 202 22.23 -7.19 -0.65
C ARG A 202 23.34 -6.35 -1.28
N GLN A 203 22.94 -5.32 -2.03
CA GLN A 203 23.88 -4.49 -2.76
C GLN A 203 23.48 -3.02 -2.71
N LYS A 204 24.45 -2.14 -2.44
CA LYS A 204 24.29 -0.71 -2.60
C LYS A 204 24.29 -0.36 -4.08
N VAL A 205 23.22 0.24 -4.58
CA VAL A 205 23.05 0.58 -6.02
C VAL A 205 23.01 2.07 -6.26
N MET A 206 22.70 2.88 -5.24
CA MET A 206 22.75 4.36 -5.33
C MET A 206 22.84 5.01 -3.96
N ASN A 207 23.02 6.32 -3.96
CA ASN A 207 22.99 7.15 -2.75
C ASN A 207 21.70 7.99 -2.67
N GLY A 208 21.49 8.64 -1.54
CA GLY A 208 20.39 9.56 -1.31
C GLY A 208 19.12 8.90 -0.76
N LYS A 209 18.07 9.70 -0.71
CA LYS A 209 16.77 9.30 -0.13
C LYS A 209 15.98 8.46 -1.12
N CYS A 210 15.59 7.25 -0.72
CA CYS A 210 14.89 6.29 -1.56
C CYS A 210 13.63 5.82 -0.83
N TRP A 211 12.46 6.35 -1.21
CA TRP A 211 11.17 6.06 -0.58
C TRP A 211 10.17 5.37 -1.53
N THR A 212 10.56 5.20 -2.78
CA THR A 212 9.72 4.52 -3.77
C THR A 212 10.05 3.04 -3.81
N SER A 213 9.04 2.21 -4.05
CA SER A 213 9.25 0.79 -4.35
C SER A 213 10.08 0.63 -5.62
N PRO A 214 10.90 -0.42 -5.72
CA PRO A 214 11.55 -0.77 -6.97
C PRO A 214 10.51 -1.23 -8.00
N VAL A 215 10.86 -1.22 -9.28
CA VAL A 215 10.01 -1.72 -10.35
C VAL A 215 10.74 -2.88 -11.04
N LEU A 216 10.07 -4.01 -11.19
CA LEU A 216 10.55 -5.15 -11.99
C LEU A 216 9.83 -5.15 -13.34
N ALA A 217 10.57 -5.01 -14.43
CA ALA A 217 10.04 -5.05 -15.78
C ALA A 217 11.06 -5.66 -16.74
N ASN A 218 10.61 -6.56 -17.62
CA ASN A 218 11.45 -7.19 -18.64
C ASN A 218 12.76 -7.80 -18.09
N GLY A 219 12.69 -8.45 -16.92
CA GLY A 219 13.84 -9.07 -16.26
C GLY A 219 14.83 -8.10 -15.63
N ARG A 220 14.48 -6.82 -15.51
CA ARG A 220 15.32 -5.76 -14.94
C ARG A 220 14.65 -5.09 -13.75
N ILE A 221 15.47 -4.70 -12.75
CA ILE A 221 15.00 -3.99 -11.55
C ILE A 221 15.41 -2.52 -11.68
N TYR A 222 14.41 -1.65 -11.68
CA TYR A 222 14.59 -0.20 -11.74
C TYR A 222 14.43 0.41 -10.35
N CYS A 223 15.44 1.17 -9.94
CA CYS A 223 15.46 1.88 -8.65
C CYS A 223 15.63 3.38 -8.88
N ARG A 224 14.92 4.20 -8.08
CA ARG A 224 14.97 5.66 -8.17
C ARG A 224 15.16 6.31 -6.82
N ASN A 225 15.98 7.37 -6.74
CA ASN A 225 16.09 8.22 -5.56
C ASN A 225 15.27 9.53 -5.68
N ALA A 226 15.24 10.30 -4.59
CA ALA A 226 14.49 11.57 -4.53
C ALA A 226 15.09 12.69 -5.39
N THR A 227 16.35 12.58 -5.82
CA THR A 227 17.00 13.55 -6.71
C THR A 227 16.81 13.23 -8.20
N GLY A 228 16.06 12.17 -8.51
CA GLY A 228 15.74 11.77 -9.89
C GLY A 228 16.75 10.82 -10.53
N THR A 229 17.77 10.36 -9.81
CA THR A 229 18.68 9.32 -10.33
C THR A 229 17.91 8.02 -10.52
N LEU A 230 18.00 7.42 -11.69
CA LEU A 230 17.44 6.12 -12.05
C LEU A 230 18.60 5.14 -12.32
N THR A 231 18.52 3.96 -11.72
CA THR A 231 19.47 2.85 -11.93
C THR A 231 18.69 1.59 -12.32
N CYS A 232 19.28 0.81 -13.24
CA CYS A 232 18.79 -0.49 -13.67
C CYS A 232 19.89 -1.53 -13.50
#